data_741eadddb3fcbc0929ba43987dffe296
#
_entry.id   741eadddb3fcbc0929ba43987dffe296
#
_cell.length_a   1.000
_cell.length_b   1.000
_cell.length_c   1.000
_cell.angle_alpha   90.00
_cell.angle_beta   90.00
_cell.angle_gamma   90.00
#
_symmetry.space_group_name_H-M   'P 1'
#
loop_
_entity.id
_entity.type
_entity.pdbx_description
1 polymer ?
#
loop_
_entity_poly.entity_id
_entity_poly.type
_entity_poly.pdbx_seq_one_letter_code
_entity_poly.pdbx_strand_id
1 'polypeptide(L)'
;MKATRSTGPHASVQKYDLLTAMAVAGLNGKTVFQTSMLRLVALVTARYNWKLDELTVGQRDLARMWSVDERTVKREIKRLLSDDILIQLRPGVRGRVAAYRLNQGEIYRRSESHWQKVGPDFAARMDTNRQGPNGVGQTVVRVDFRPTTAPEFPQETAWGRTCARLADMDPDLYRSWFSALVFEEFKQASLYLRAPSSFVANYIVTHHLKRLQDVASSEFGSISRLDIRF
;
A
#
# COMPACT_ATOMS: atom_id res chain seq x y z
N MET A 1 6.23 21.47 -1.23
CA MET A 1 6.28 19.99 -1.13
C MET A 1 5.35 19.41 -2.22
N LYS A 2 5.87 18.66 -3.16
CA LYS A 2 5.05 17.97 -4.18
C LYS A 2 4.32 16.81 -3.50
N ALA A 3 2.99 16.82 -3.52
CA ALA A 3 2.17 15.72 -3.02
C ALA A 3 2.50 14.44 -3.79
N THR A 4 2.77 13.36 -3.07
CA THR A 4 2.96 12.04 -3.66
C THR A 4 1.61 11.58 -4.21
N ARG A 5 1.46 11.58 -5.52
CA ARG A 5 0.23 11.12 -6.18
C ARG A 5 0.12 9.61 -6.01
N SER A 6 -0.95 9.14 -5.36
CA SER A 6 -1.27 7.70 -5.27
C SER A 6 -1.77 7.19 -6.62
N THR A 7 -0.85 7.06 -7.58
CA THR A 7 -1.09 6.53 -8.92
C THR A 7 -0.08 5.42 -9.18
N GLY A 8 -0.55 4.27 -9.67
CA GLY A 8 0.31 3.10 -9.93
C GLY A 8 -0.29 1.80 -9.37
N PRO A 9 0.37 0.65 -9.55
CA PRO A 9 -0.11 -0.68 -9.12
C PRO A 9 -0.44 -0.77 -7.63
N HIS A 10 0.29 -0.03 -6.78
CA HIS A 10 0.09 -0.01 -5.32
C HIS A 10 -0.88 1.08 -4.83
N ALA A 11 -1.41 1.90 -5.71
CA ALA A 11 -2.26 3.04 -5.33
C ALA A 11 -3.54 2.62 -4.59
N SER A 12 -4.12 1.46 -4.93
CA SER A 12 -5.30 0.93 -4.25
C SER A 12 -4.98 0.54 -2.80
N VAL A 13 -3.88 -0.17 -2.57
CA VAL A 13 -3.43 -0.58 -1.24
C VAL A 13 -3.15 0.65 -0.38
N GLN A 14 -2.43 1.64 -0.89
CA GLN A 14 -2.15 2.89 -0.17
C GLN A 14 -3.42 3.65 0.24
N LYS A 15 -4.47 3.64 -0.60
CA LYS A 15 -5.77 4.24 -0.26
C LYS A 15 -6.42 3.54 0.91
N TYR A 16 -6.46 2.21 0.91
CA TYR A 16 -7.02 1.43 2.00
C TYR A 16 -6.18 1.57 3.28
N ASP A 17 -4.85 1.58 3.16
CA ASP A 17 -3.97 1.80 4.30
C ASP A 17 -4.21 3.18 4.93
N LEU A 18 -4.38 4.24 4.14
CA LEU A 18 -4.72 5.58 4.64
C LEU A 18 -6.09 5.62 5.32
N LEU A 19 -7.12 5.00 4.71
CA LEU A 19 -8.45 4.91 5.31
C LEU A 19 -8.42 4.13 6.64
N THR A 20 -7.66 3.04 6.69
CA THR A 20 -7.46 2.26 7.92
C THR A 20 -6.74 3.09 8.99
N ALA A 21 -5.68 3.82 8.63
CA ALA A 21 -4.98 4.72 9.54
C ALA A 21 -5.93 5.79 10.13
N MET A 22 -6.77 6.40 9.28
CA MET A 22 -7.80 7.35 9.71
C MET A 22 -8.80 6.72 10.70
N ALA A 23 -9.31 5.52 10.38
CA ALA A 23 -10.28 4.81 11.21
C ALA A 23 -9.65 4.46 12.57
N VAL A 24 -8.44 3.93 12.58
CA VAL A 24 -7.73 3.52 13.81
C VAL A 24 -7.38 4.72 14.69
N ALA A 25 -6.93 5.83 14.09
CA ALA A 25 -6.71 7.07 14.82
C ALA A 25 -8.02 7.55 15.48
N GLY A 26 -9.14 7.48 14.75
CA GLY A 26 -10.46 7.83 15.27
C GLY A 26 -10.87 6.96 16.44
N LEU A 27 -10.84 5.63 16.27
CA LEU A 27 -11.25 4.65 17.28
C LEU A 27 -10.48 4.77 18.61
N ASN A 28 -9.24 5.22 18.56
CA ASN A 28 -8.41 5.41 19.75
C ASN A 28 -8.44 6.85 20.29
N GLY A 29 -9.26 7.72 19.70
CA GLY A 29 -9.44 9.11 20.13
C GLY A 29 -10.63 9.30 21.07
N LYS A 30 -10.84 10.55 21.53
CA LYS A 30 -12.05 10.93 22.29
C LYS A 30 -13.27 10.88 21.39
N THR A 31 -14.48 10.70 21.97
CA THR A 31 -15.77 10.56 21.25
C THR A 31 -15.99 11.59 20.14
N VAL A 32 -15.65 12.85 20.40
CA VAL A 32 -15.77 13.92 19.40
C VAL A 32 -14.83 13.66 18.21
N PHE A 33 -13.61 13.25 18.47
CA PHE A 33 -12.63 12.93 17.44
C PHE A 33 -13.01 11.66 16.66
N GLN A 34 -13.54 10.64 17.34
CA GLN A 34 -14.09 9.44 16.69
C GLN A 34 -15.18 9.81 15.68
N THR A 35 -16.13 10.67 16.09
CA THR A 35 -17.19 11.14 15.19
C THR A 35 -16.63 11.93 14.01
N SER A 36 -15.64 12.80 14.24
CA SER A 36 -14.95 13.56 13.18
C SER A 36 -14.27 12.64 12.17
N MET A 37 -13.54 11.64 12.65
CA MET A 37 -12.83 10.70 11.79
C MET A 37 -13.78 9.78 11.02
N LEU A 38 -14.86 9.30 11.65
CA LEU A 38 -15.89 8.52 10.95
C LEU A 38 -16.53 9.31 9.80
N ARG A 39 -16.91 10.57 10.04
CA ARG A 39 -17.42 11.47 9.01
C ARG A 39 -16.42 11.70 7.89
N LEU A 40 -15.15 11.88 8.26
CA LEU A 40 -14.09 12.10 7.28
C LEU A 40 -13.81 10.84 6.45
N VAL A 41 -13.76 9.65 7.06
CA VAL A 41 -13.60 8.38 6.34
C VAL A 41 -14.74 8.20 5.34
N ALA A 42 -15.99 8.38 5.74
CA ALA A 42 -17.15 8.29 4.86
C ALA A 42 -17.05 9.28 3.69
N LEU A 43 -16.64 10.51 3.96
CA LEU A 43 -16.48 11.56 2.96
C LEU A 43 -15.37 11.24 1.96
N VAL A 44 -14.21 10.82 2.44
CA VAL A 44 -13.05 10.48 1.61
C VAL A 44 -13.35 9.28 0.72
N THR A 45 -13.96 8.24 1.28
CA THR A 45 -14.35 7.05 0.52
C THR A 45 -15.31 7.40 -0.62
N ALA A 46 -16.28 8.31 -0.37
CA ALA A 46 -17.31 8.65 -1.34
C ALA A 46 -16.91 9.73 -2.36
N ARG A 47 -16.07 10.69 -1.99
CA ARG A 47 -15.91 11.93 -2.74
C ARG A 47 -14.47 12.40 -2.96
N TYR A 48 -13.45 11.74 -2.40
CA TYR A 48 -12.07 12.17 -2.60
C TYR A 48 -11.59 11.89 -4.01
N ASN A 49 -11.08 12.91 -4.68
CA ASN A 49 -10.45 12.75 -5.97
C ASN A 49 -8.98 12.36 -5.83
N TRP A 50 -8.71 11.08 -5.84
CA TRP A 50 -7.37 10.53 -5.67
C TRP A 50 -6.38 10.91 -6.78
N LYS A 51 -6.91 11.20 -7.99
CA LYS A 51 -6.08 11.62 -9.11
C LYS A 51 -5.57 13.05 -8.96
N LEU A 52 -6.44 13.94 -8.45
CA LEU A 52 -6.10 15.34 -8.21
C LEU A 52 -5.59 15.60 -6.78
N ASP A 53 -5.68 14.61 -5.90
CA ASP A 53 -5.38 14.71 -4.47
C ASP A 53 -6.20 15.86 -3.82
N GLU A 54 -7.50 15.89 -4.11
CA GLU A 54 -8.39 16.99 -3.76
C GLU A 54 -9.79 16.53 -3.35
N LEU A 55 -10.35 17.19 -2.37
CA LEU A 55 -11.73 17.06 -1.92
C LEU A 55 -12.48 18.37 -2.17
N THR A 56 -13.48 18.34 -3.04
CA THR A 56 -14.31 19.50 -3.39
C THR A 56 -15.77 19.16 -3.17
N VAL A 57 -16.35 19.56 -2.04
CA VAL A 57 -17.75 19.26 -1.67
C VAL A 57 -18.38 20.48 -1.00
N GLY A 58 -19.62 20.79 -1.39
CA GLY A 58 -20.42 21.88 -0.84
C GLY A 58 -20.90 21.56 0.59
N GLN A 59 -21.08 22.61 1.41
CA GLN A 59 -21.53 22.45 2.81
C GLN A 59 -22.91 21.79 2.92
N ARG A 60 -23.83 22.07 1.98
CA ARG A 60 -25.17 21.42 1.94
C ARG A 60 -25.08 19.93 1.64
N ASP A 61 -24.15 19.52 0.78
CA ASP A 61 -23.95 18.10 0.45
C ASP A 61 -23.33 17.36 1.63
N LEU A 62 -22.39 18.00 2.34
CA LEU A 62 -21.84 17.48 3.59
C LEU A 62 -22.89 17.36 4.68
N ALA A 63 -23.76 18.36 4.83
CA ALA A 63 -24.85 18.35 5.82
C ALA A 63 -25.80 17.16 5.56
N ARG A 64 -26.16 16.92 4.30
CA ARG A 64 -26.97 15.76 3.90
C ARG A 64 -26.25 14.45 4.15
N MET A 65 -24.99 14.34 3.75
CA MET A 65 -24.21 13.13 3.89
C MET A 65 -23.98 12.73 5.35
N TRP A 66 -23.75 13.70 6.22
CA TRP A 66 -23.48 13.47 7.64
C TRP A 66 -24.75 13.52 8.52
N SER A 67 -25.92 13.78 7.92
CA SER A 67 -27.21 13.95 8.60
C SER A 67 -27.13 14.98 9.74
N VAL A 68 -26.57 16.15 9.44
CA VAL A 68 -26.38 17.27 10.37
C VAL A 68 -26.70 18.60 9.69
N ASP A 69 -26.84 19.67 10.49
CA ASP A 69 -27.00 21.04 9.97
C ASP A 69 -25.67 21.61 9.40
N GLU A 70 -25.78 22.64 8.55
CA GLU A 70 -24.61 23.30 7.94
C GLU A 70 -23.70 24.00 8.98
N ARG A 71 -24.23 24.43 10.12
CA ARG A 71 -23.44 25.01 11.21
C ARG A 71 -22.52 23.94 11.80
N THR A 72 -23.04 22.74 12.00
CA THR A 72 -22.23 21.59 12.45
C THR A 72 -21.17 21.22 11.42
N VAL A 73 -21.49 21.24 10.11
CA VAL A 73 -20.48 21.04 9.04
C VAL A 73 -19.36 22.07 9.14
N LYS A 74 -19.69 23.36 9.26
CA LYS A 74 -18.69 24.43 9.37
C LYS A 74 -17.78 24.22 10.57
N ARG A 75 -18.36 23.85 11.72
CA ARG A 75 -17.59 23.59 12.95
C ARG A 75 -16.69 22.37 12.79
N GLU A 76 -17.15 21.32 12.12
CA GLU A 76 -16.41 20.09 11.88
C GLU A 76 -15.23 20.33 10.95
N ILE A 77 -15.44 21.01 9.81
CA ILE A 77 -14.37 21.37 8.88
C ILE A 77 -13.34 22.26 9.57
N LYS A 78 -13.77 23.25 10.36
CA LYS A 78 -12.86 24.11 11.13
C LYS A 78 -12.00 23.28 12.09
N ARG A 79 -12.58 22.28 12.77
CA ARG A 79 -11.84 21.36 13.64
C ARG A 79 -10.81 20.55 12.89
N LEU A 80 -11.20 19.91 11.77
CA LEU A 80 -10.27 19.12 10.95
C LEU A 80 -9.11 19.95 10.40
N LEU A 81 -9.34 21.23 10.09
CA LEU A 81 -8.30 22.18 9.71
C LEU A 81 -7.41 22.56 10.91
N SER A 82 -8.00 22.84 12.09
CA SER A 82 -7.24 23.18 13.29
C SER A 82 -6.40 22.02 13.82
N ASP A 83 -6.83 20.79 13.56
CA ASP A 83 -6.13 19.55 13.89
C ASP A 83 -5.11 19.13 12.82
N ASP A 84 -4.89 19.96 11.79
CA ASP A 84 -4.01 19.73 10.65
C ASP A 84 -4.33 18.43 9.86
N ILE A 85 -5.51 17.83 10.03
CA ILE A 85 -5.94 16.63 9.31
C ILE A 85 -6.31 16.97 7.86
N LEU A 86 -6.93 18.14 7.66
CA LEU A 86 -7.19 18.71 6.35
C LEU A 86 -6.32 19.93 6.10
N ILE A 87 -5.91 20.12 4.85
CA ILE A 87 -5.23 21.30 4.36
C ILE A 87 -6.18 22.00 3.39
N GLN A 88 -6.46 23.28 3.61
CA GLN A 88 -7.27 24.07 2.69
C GLN A 88 -6.44 24.50 1.48
N LEU A 89 -6.81 24.02 0.29
CA LEU A 89 -6.15 24.38 -0.98
C LEU A 89 -6.68 25.71 -1.52
N ARG A 90 -7.98 25.93 -1.38
CA ARG A 90 -8.64 27.18 -1.78
C ARG A 90 -9.90 27.42 -0.93
N PRO A 91 -10.21 28.67 -0.59
CA PRO A 91 -11.43 29.00 0.12
C PRO A 91 -12.67 28.89 -0.76
N GLY A 92 -13.82 28.60 -0.14
CA GLY A 92 -15.12 28.72 -0.79
C GLY A 92 -15.51 30.17 -0.96
N VAL A 93 -16.00 30.51 -2.14
CA VAL A 93 -16.57 31.82 -2.46
C VAL A 93 -17.91 31.62 -3.18
N ARG A 94 -18.66 32.71 -3.40
CA ARG A 94 -19.94 32.62 -4.13
C ARG A 94 -19.72 31.99 -5.51
N GLY A 95 -20.43 30.90 -5.79
CA GLY A 95 -20.33 30.15 -7.04
C GLY A 95 -19.18 29.12 -7.11
N ARG A 96 -18.31 29.05 -6.10
CA ARG A 96 -17.22 28.06 -6.07
C ARG A 96 -17.05 27.47 -4.67
N VAL A 97 -17.13 26.15 -4.55
CA VAL A 97 -16.92 25.44 -3.30
C VAL A 97 -15.45 25.43 -2.87
N ALA A 98 -15.21 25.33 -1.56
CA ALA A 98 -13.88 25.16 -1.01
C ALA A 98 -13.24 23.84 -1.47
N ALA A 99 -11.92 23.83 -1.55
CA ALA A 99 -11.16 22.63 -1.86
C ALA A 99 -10.17 22.33 -0.73
N TYR A 100 -10.08 21.07 -0.39
CA TYR A 100 -9.24 20.56 0.69
C TYR A 100 -8.38 19.40 0.21
N ARG A 101 -7.34 19.09 0.95
CA ARG A 101 -6.51 17.91 0.78
C ARG A 101 -6.29 17.24 2.13
N LEU A 102 -6.13 15.92 2.13
CA LEU A 102 -5.73 15.17 3.32
C LEU A 102 -4.27 15.46 3.68
N ASN A 103 -4.01 15.72 4.95
CA ASN A 103 -2.66 15.73 5.48
C ASN A 103 -2.26 14.31 5.89
N GLN A 104 -1.78 13.54 4.92
CA GLN A 104 -1.40 12.13 5.14
C GLN A 104 -0.35 11.99 6.24
N GLY A 105 0.63 12.91 6.30
CA GLY A 105 1.68 12.89 7.32
C GLY A 105 1.11 13.00 8.74
N GLU A 106 0.15 13.90 8.97
CA GLU A 106 -0.48 14.07 10.27
C GLU A 106 -1.39 12.89 10.62
N ILE A 107 -2.12 12.35 9.64
CA ILE A 107 -2.93 11.13 9.82
C ILE A 107 -2.05 9.96 10.25
N TYR A 108 -0.92 9.75 9.58
CA TYR A 108 0.03 8.70 9.93
C TYR A 108 0.62 8.91 11.33
N ARG A 109 1.06 10.13 11.64
CA ARG A 109 1.58 10.48 12.96
C ARG A 109 0.59 10.18 14.09
N ARG A 110 -0.70 10.49 13.90
CA ARG A 110 -1.75 10.25 14.90
C ARG A 110 -2.14 8.77 15.03
N SER A 111 -1.96 7.98 13.99
CA SER A 111 -2.32 6.55 13.99
C SER A 111 -1.16 5.62 14.37
N GLU A 112 0.08 6.09 14.30
CA GLU A 112 1.31 5.29 14.41
C GLU A 112 1.33 4.36 15.63
N SER A 113 1.01 4.88 16.81
CA SER A 113 1.00 4.10 18.05
C SER A 113 -0.03 2.95 18.08
N HIS A 114 -0.89 2.90 17.08
CA HIS A 114 -2.00 1.95 17.01
C HIS A 114 -1.87 0.94 15.86
N TRP A 115 -0.86 1.06 14.98
CA TRP A 115 -0.72 0.20 13.81
C TRP A 115 -0.56 -1.27 14.19
N GLN A 116 0.17 -1.57 15.26
CA GLN A 116 0.35 -2.94 15.76
C GLN A 116 -0.98 -3.60 16.19
N LYS A 117 -1.98 -2.81 16.61
CA LYS A 117 -3.31 -3.32 16.97
C LYS A 117 -4.11 -3.80 15.75
N VAL A 118 -3.79 -3.28 14.57
CA VAL A 118 -4.40 -3.72 13.30
C VAL A 118 -3.79 -5.03 12.84
N GLY A 119 -2.47 -5.16 12.99
CA GLY A 119 -1.72 -6.35 12.65
C GLY A 119 -0.30 -6.04 12.16
N PRO A 120 0.62 -7.00 12.27
CA PRO A 120 2.02 -6.80 11.92
C PRO A 120 2.21 -6.43 10.44
N ASP A 121 1.43 -7.01 9.54
CA ASP A 121 1.50 -6.72 8.10
C ASP A 121 1.11 -5.27 7.78
N PHE A 122 0.08 -4.76 8.47
CA PHE A 122 -0.33 -3.36 8.33
C PHE A 122 0.77 -2.42 8.84
N ALA A 123 1.33 -2.69 10.03
CA ALA A 123 2.41 -1.90 10.60
C ALA A 123 3.63 -1.86 9.66
N ALA A 124 4.06 -2.99 9.12
CA ALA A 124 5.18 -3.07 8.18
C ALA A 124 4.94 -2.25 6.90
N ARG A 125 3.73 -2.30 6.31
CA ARG A 125 3.40 -1.48 5.14
C ARG A 125 3.38 0.01 5.46
N MET A 126 2.87 0.39 6.62
CA MET A 126 2.83 1.80 7.05
C MET A 126 4.22 2.36 7.30
N ASP A 127 5.13 1.59 7.88
CA ASP A 127 6.53 1.96 8.06
C ASP A 127 7.22 2.19 6.71
N THR A 128 6.98 1.32 5.74
CA THR A 128 7.49 1.46 4.37
C THR A 128 6.93 2.71 3.68
N ASN A 129 5.62 2.96 3.81
CA ASN A 129 4.96 4.13 3.22
C ASN A 129 5.46 5.46 3.85
N ARG A 130 5.81 5.45 5.13
CA ARG A 130 6.34 6.63 5.87
C ARG A 130 7.75 6.99 5.44
N GLN A 131 8.59 6.00 5.16
CA GLN A 131 9.97 6.24 4.76
C GLN A 131 10.07 6.91 3.38
N GLY A 132 8.99 7.00 2.60
CA GLY A 132 8.92 7.69 1.32
C GLY A 132 10.11 7.37 0.39
N PRO A 133 10.15 7.79 -0.85
CA PRO A 133 11.32 7.60 -1.70
C PRO A 133 12.60 8.33 -1.23
N ASN A 134 12.58 8.98 -0.04
CA ASN A 134 13.71 9.72 0.57
C ASN A 134 14.16 9.18 1.94
N GLY A 135 13.82 7.94 2.32
CA GLY A 135 14.42 7.28 3.49
C GLY A 135 15.92 7.10 3.27
N VAL A 136 16.71 7.72 4.15
CA VAL A 136 18.17 7.66 4.17
C VAL A 136 18.63 6.21 4.15
N GLY A 137 19.28 5.80 3.06
CA GLY A 137 19.96 4.49 2.97
C GLY A 137 19.61 3.62 1.76
N GLN A 138 18.71 4.04 0.88
CA GLN A 138 18.62 3.38 -0.41
C GLN A 138 19.43 4.17 -1.43
N THR A 139 20.55 3.61 -1.84
CA THR A 139 21.23 3.94 -3.09
C THR A 139 20.14 4.12 -4.14
N VAL A 140 19.97 5.34 -4.64
CA VAL A 140 19.17 5.61 -5.82
C VAL A 140 19.85 4.86 -6.95
N VAL A 141 19.41 3.64 -7.18
CA VAL A 141 19.69 2.97 -8.45
C VAL A 141 18.92 3.80 -9.46
N ARG A 142 19.61 4.66 -10.19
CA ARG A 142 19.08 5.24 -11.42
C ARG A 142 18.71 4.06 -12.31
N VAL A 143 17.42 3.76 -12.37
CA VAL A 143 16.92 2.87 -13.41
C VAL A 143 16.99 3.69 -14.69
N ASP A 144 18.10 3.58 -15.38
CA ASP A 144 18.18 3.93 -16.78
C ASP A 144 17.22 2.99 -17.50
N PHE A 145 16.17 3.53 -18.08
CA PHE A 145 15.28 2.82 -19.00
C PHE A 145 15.97 2.58 -20.36
N ARG A 146 17.21 2.16 -20.35
CA ARG A 146 17.77 1.44 -21.48
C ARG A 146 17.23 0.02 -21.38
N PRO A 147 16.92 -0.66 -22.49
CA PRO A 147 16.60 -2.08 -22.46
C PRO A 147 17.81 -2.79 -21.87
N THR A 148 17.76 -3.02 -20.57
CA THR A 148 18.80 -3.74 -19.87
C THR A 148 18.67 -5.19 -20.32
N THR A 149 19.74 -5.72 -20.89
CA THR A 149 20.04 -7.15 -21.01
C THR A 149 19.28 -7.95 -19.96
N ALA A 150 18.70 -9.06 -20.41
CA ALA A 150 17.97 -10.02 -19.57
C ALA A 150 18.68 -10.22 -18.23
N PRO A 151 17.95 -10.33 -17.09
CA PRO A 151 18.59 -10.56 -15.81
C PRO A 151 19.51 -11.77 -15.93
N GLU A 152 20.81 -11.57 -15.66
CA GLU A 152 21.77 -12.65 -15.61
C GLU A 152 21.45 -13.53 -14.40
N PHE A 153 20.71 -14.59 -14.68
CA PHE A 153 20.53 -15.65 -13.68
C PHE A 153 21.83 -16.46 -13.66
N PRO A 154 22.34 -16.87 -12.48
CA PRO A 154 23.42 -17.85 -12.40
C PRO A 154 22.90 -19.16 -12.99
N GLN A 155 23.07 -19.35 -14.29
CA GLN A 155 22.57 -20.54 -15.02
C GLN A 155 23.23 -21.84 -14.52
N GLU A 156 24.27 -21.73 -13.73
CA GLU A 156 24.95 -22.85 -13.11
C GLU A 156 24.13 -23.52 -11.99
N THR A 157 23.17 -22.80 -11.39
CA THR A 157 22.35 -23.35 -10.30
C THR A 157 20.97 -23.79 -10.79
N ALA A 158 20.40 -24.85 -10.20
CA ALA A 158 19.05 -25.29 -10.51
C ALA A 158 18.01 -24.21 -10.25
N TRP A 159 18.20 -23.40 -9.18
CA TRP A 159 17.33 -22.27 -8.89
C TRP A 159 17.44 -21.15 -9.94
N GLY A 160 18.65 -20.84 -10.39
CA GLY A 160 18.85 -19.84 -11.45
C GLY A 160 18.18 -20.23 -12.76
N ARG A 161 18.27 -21.51 -13.16
CA ARG A 161 17.57 -22.03 -14.35
C ARG A 161 16.04 -22.01 -14.16
N THR A 162 15.55 -22.34 -12.96
CA THR A 162 14.12 -22.20 -12.62
C THR A 162 13.64 -20.76 -12.79
N CYS A 163 14.40 -19.78 -12.28
CA CYS A 163 14.09 -18.35 -12.40
C CYS A 163 14.10 -17.91 -13.87
N ALA A 164 15.09 -18.30 -14.66
CA ALA A 164 15.15 -18.00 -16.08
C ALA A 164 13.92 -18.53 -16.82
N ARG A 165 13.54 -19.78 -16.57
CA ARG A 165 12.36 -20.40 -17.18
C ARG A 165 11.05 -19.75 -16.80
N LEU A 166 10.88 -19.38 -15.52
CA LEU A 166 9.71 -18.61 -15.05
C LEU A 166 9.63 -17.23 -15.72
N ALA A 167 10.76 -16.56 -15.90
CA ALA A 167 10.85 -15.29 -16.59
C ALA A 167 10.54 -15.38 -18.08
N ASP A 168 10.98 -16.44 -18.76
CA ASP A 168 10.70 -16.68 -20.17
C ASP A 168 9.20 -17.02 -20.42
N MET A 169 8.60 -17.77 -19.50
CA MET A 169 7.19 -18.13 -19.62
C MET A 169 6.22 -16.97 -19.36
N ASP A 170 6.54 -16.09 -18.42
CA ASP A 170 5.71 -14.96 -18.03
C ASP A 170 6.57 -13.89 -17.32
N PRO A 171 7.15 -12.94 -18.07
CA PRO A 171 8.05 -11.93 -17.52
C PRO A 171 7.41 -11.03 -16.47
N ASP A 172 6.11 -10.72 -16.64
CA ASP A 172 5.40 -9.83 -15.72
C ASP A 172 5.05 -10.54 -14.41
N LEU A 173 4.63 -11.79 -14.46
CA LEU A 173 4.41 -12.61 -13.29
C LEU A 173 5.71 -12.89 -12.53
N TYR A 174 6.79 -13.20 -13.25
CA TYR A 174 8.10 -13.40 -12.65
C TYR A 174 8.55 -12.15 -11.90
N ARG A 175 8.51 -10.98 -12.56
CA ARG A 175 8.92 -9.70 -11.98
C ARG A 175 8.09 -9.32 -10.75
N SER A 176 6.79 -9.61 -10.78
CA SER A 176 5.87 -9.22 -9.72
C SER A 176 5.95 -10.11 -8.48
N TRP A 177 6.23 -11.41 -8.64
CA TRP A 177 6.05 -12.38 -7.55
C TRP A 177 7.25 -13.28 -7.31
N PHE A 178 7.90 -13.79 -8.35
CA PHE A 178 8.96 -14.77 -8.18
C PHE A 178 10.35 -14.18 -8.04
N SER A 179 10.59 -12.98 -8.60
CA SER A 179 11.89 -12.31 -8.56
C SER A 179 12.40 -12.02 -7.14
N ALA A 180 11.48 -11.88 -6.19
CA ALA A 180 11.78 -11.59 -4.79
C ALA A 180 12.01 -12.86 -3.94
N LEU A 181 11.83 -14.07 -4.51
CA LEU A 181 12.06 -15.31 -3.80
C LEU A 181 13.56 -15.63 -3.75
N VAL A 182 14.02 -16.00 -2.57
CA VAL A 182 15.41 -16.43 -2.32
C VAL A 182 15.43 -17.92 -2.08
N PHE A 183 16.32 -18.64 -2.77
CA PHE A 183 16.57 -20.05 -2.51
C PHE A 183 17.27 -20.23 -1.16
N GLU A 184 16.76 -21.13 -0.33
CA GLU A 184 17.40 -21.50 0.95
C GLU A 184 18.05 -22.88 0.87
N GLU A 185 17.25 -23.91 0.57
CA GLU A 185 17.72 -25.30 0.63
C GLU A 185 16.85 -26.20 -0.26
N PHE A 186 17.47 -27.25 -0.80
CA PHE A 186 16.76 -28.39 -1.38
C PHE A 186 17.24 -29.68 -0.73
N LYS A 187 16.35 -30.37 -0.01
CA LYS A 187 16.68 -31.57 0.75
C LYS A 187 15.49 -32.54 0.81
N GLN A 188 15.78 -33.83 0.63
CA GLN A 188 14.75 -34.90 0.69
C GLN A 188 13.52 -34.60 -0.19
N ALA A 189 13.77 -34.16 -1.45
CA ALA A 189 12.74 -33.76 -2.39
C ALA A 189 11.82 -32.61 -1.90
N SER A 190 12.28 -31.83 -0.93
CA SER A 190 11.61 -30.63 -0.41
C SER A 190 12.40 -29.40 -0.77
N LEU A 191 11.75 -28.43 -1.41
CA LEU A 191 12.34 -27.15 -1.81
C LEU A 191 11.91 -26.07 -0.80
N TYR A 192 12.91 -25.41 -0.20
CA TYR A 192 12.70 -24.32 0.76
C TYR A 192 13.09 -23.00 0.11
N LEU A 193 12.16 -22.08 0.11
CA LEU A 193 12.34 -20.72 -0.42
C LEU A 193 12.00 -19.71 0.67
N ARG A 194 12.60 -18.51 0.60
CA ARG A 194 12.25 -17.39 1.45
C ARG A 194 11.60 -16.29 0.64
N ALA A 195 10.43 -15.84 1.09
CA ALA A 195 9.75 -14.67 0.57
C ALA A 195 10.07 -13.42 1.41
N PRO A 196 9.98 -12.21 0.86
CA PRO A 196 10.22 -10.97 1.60
C PRO A 196 9.14 -10.65 2.64
N SER A 197 7.97 -11.28 2.57
CA SER A 197 6.87 -11.11 3.52
C SER A 197 5.90 -12.29 3.50
N SER A 198 5.13 -12.43 4.58
CA SER A 198 4.05 -13.43 4.68
C SER A 198 2.98 -13.25 3.58
N PHE A 199 2.72 -12.02 3.16
CA PHE A 199 1.79 -11.73 2.07
C PHE A 199 2.25 -12.35 0.75
N VAL A 200 3.53 -12.14 0.36
CA VAL A 200 4.09 -12.72 -0.87
C VAL A 200 4.09 -14.25 -0.79
N ALA A 201 4.51 -14.82 0.36
CA ALA A 201 4.49 -16.26 0.58
C ALA A 201 3.07 -16.84 0.38
N ASN A 202 2.08 -16.31 1.08
CA ASN A 202 0.70 -16.77 1.02
C ASN A 202 0.07 -16.58 -0.36
N TYR A 203 0.35 -15.47 -1.03
CA TYR A 203 -0.17 -15.22 -2.37
C TYR A 203 0.36 -16.23 -3.39
N ILE A 204 1.67 -16.51 -3.37
CA ILE A 204 2.28 -17.52 -4.25
C ILE A 204 1.73 -18.91 -3.93
N VAL A 205 1.61 -19.29 -2.67
CA VAL A 205 1.05 -20.58 -2.24
C VAL A 205 -0.40 -20.73 -2.73
N THR A 206 -1.20 -19.68 -2.65
CA THR A 206 -2.62 -19.74 -3.02
C THR A 206 -2.82 -19.77 -4.54
N HIS A 207 -2.05 -18.98 -5.29
CA HIS A 207 -2.36 -18.72 -6.71
C HIS A 207 -1.34 -19.29 -7.68
N HIS A 208 -0.10 -19.53 -7.26
CA HIS A 208 1.01 -19.85 -8.17
C HIS A 208 1.86 -21.05 -7.73
N LEU A 209 1.48 -21.75 -6.64
CA LEU A 209 2.25 -22.85 -6.09
C LEU A 209 2.50 -23.94 -7.14
N LYS A 210 1.45 -24.39 -7.83
CA LYS A 210 1.54 -25.45 -8.84
C LYS A 210 2.49 -25.07 -9.96
N ARG A 211 2.36 -23.84 -10.51
CA ARG A 211 3.23 -23.35 -11.58
C ARG A 211 4.70 -23.29 -11.15
N LEU A 212 4.96 -22.78 -9.95
CA LEU A 212 6.31 -22.74 -9.38
C LEU A 212 6.86 -24.15 -9.18
N GLN A 213 6.06 -25.06 -8.64
CA GLN A 213 6.45 -26.45 -8.41
C GLN A 213 6.74 -27.20 -9.73
N ASP A 214 5.90 -27.04 -10.74
CA ASP A 214 6.07 -27.69 -12.05
C ASP A 214 7.39 -27.24 -12.71
N VAL A 215 7.67 -25.93 -12.72
CA VAL A 215 8.91 -25.41 -13.31
C VAL A 215 10.12 -25.79 -12.47
N ALA A 216 10.06 -25.72 -11.16
CA ALA A 216 11.16 -26.11 -10.29
C ALA A 216 11.44 -27.62 -10.38
N SER A 217 10.42 -28.46 -10.52
CA SER A 217 10.59 -29.92 -10.67
C SER A 217 11.34 -30.29 -11.94
N SER A 218 11.30 -29.50 -12.98
CA SER A 218 12.05 -29.75 -14.21
C SER A 218 13.57 -29.54 -14.03
N GLU A 219 13.99 -28.75 -13.02
CA GLU A 219 15.39 -28.41 -12.77
C GLU A 219 15.99 -29.10 -11.54
N PHE A 220 15.18 -29.33 -10.50
CA PHE A 220 15.60 -30.00 -9.26
C PHE A 220 15.30 -31.51 -9.25
N GLY A 221 14.50 -32.00 -10.23
CA GLY A 221 13.91 -33.33 -10.17
C GLY A 221 12.59 -33.35 -9.39
N SER A 222 12.12 -34.54 -9.02
CA SER A 222 10.83 -34.69 -8.34
C SER A 222 10.80 -33.90 -7.02
N ILE A 223 9.92 -32.88 -6.93
CA ILE A 223 9.68 -32.10 -5.72
C ILE A 223 8.37 -32.61 -5.10
N SER A 224 8.47 -33.26 -3.94
CA SER A 224 7.33 -33.72 -3.16
C SER A 224 6.72 -32.63 -2.30
N ARG A 225 7.51 -31.64 -1.88
CA ARG A 225 7.07 -30.52 -1.04
C ARG A 225 7.78 -29.24 -1.42
N LEU A 226 7.01 -28.14 -1.49
CA LEU A 226 7.53 -26.79 -1.64
C LEU A 226 7.07 -25.95 -0.44
N ASP A 227 8.03 -25.39 0.29
CA ASP A 227 7.82 -24.61 1.52
C ASP A 227 8.34 -23.19 1.29
N ILE A 228 7.49 -22.18 1.48
CA ILE A 228 7.86 -20.77 1.32
C ILE A 228 7.78 -20.11 2.69
N ARG A 229 8.95 -19.79 3.25
CA ARG A 229 9.12 -19.11 4.54
C ARG A 229 9.22 -17.59 4.35
N PHE A 230 9.09 -16.83 5.41
CA PHE A 230 9.22 -15.37 5.40
C PHE A 230 9.89 -14.88 6.69
#